data_c9d4e48c4e234c4c6fa11ff6c7602a0f
#
_entry.id   c9d4e48c4e234c4c6fa11ff6c7602a0f
#
_cell.length_a   1.000
_cell.length_b   1.000
_cell.length_c   1.000
_cell.angle_alpha   90.00
_cell.angle_beta   90.00
_cell.angle_gamma   90.00
#
_symmetry.space_group_name_H-M   'P 1'
#
loop_
_entity.id
_entity.type
_entity.pdbx_description
1 polymer ?
#
loop_
_entity_poly.entity_id
_entity_poly.type
_entity_poly.pdbx_seq_one_letter_code
_entity_poly.pdbx_strand_id
1 'polypeptide(L)' 'MKKVRRFTAIIEKDGQWYVAHCPELDIASQGKSVKEARKNLKEAIALFFQHASPSEIANRMHSEVIVTQMVVPIG' A
#
# COMPACT_ATOMS: atom_id res chain seq x y z
N MET A 1 -24.32 -0.42 4.02
CA MET A 1 -23.58 0.26 2.96
C MET A 1 -22.07 0.11 3.22
N LYS A 2 -21.33 -0.35 2.23
CA LYS A 2 -19.87 -0.49 2.36
C LYS A 2 -19.20 0.88 2.29
N LYS A 3 -18.28 1.13 3.20
CA LYS A 3 -17.41 2.30 3.12
C LYS A 3 -16.25 2.00 2.18
N VAL A 4 -15.93 2.96 1.34
CA VAL A 4 -14.81 2.88 0.42
C VAL A 4 -13.82 3.98 0.78
N ARG A 5 -12.54 3.64 0.88
CA ARG A 5 -11.47 4.61 1.13
C ARG A 5 -10.41 4.47 0.05
N ARG A 6 -9.72 5.55 -0.21
CA ARG A 6 -8.61 5.56 -1.15
C ARG A 6 -7.31 5.30 -0.41
N PHE A 7 -6.51 4.40 -0.95
CA PHE A 7 -5.18 4.13 -0.47
C PHE A 7 -4.20 4.20 -1.63
N THR A 8 -2.98 4.58 -1.34
CA THR A 8 -1.92 4.64 -2.32
C THR A 8 -1.29 3.27 -2.49
N ALA A 9 -1.00 2.89 -3.71
CA ALA A 9 -0.19 1.73 -4.02
C ALA A 9 1.07 2.20 -4.73
N ILE A 10 2.23 1.96 -4.13
CA ILE A 10 3.52 2.22 -4.74
C ILE A 10 4.07 0.87 -5.16
N ILE A 11 4.31 0.71 -6.47
CA ILE A 11 4.69 -0.59 -7.00
C ILE A 11 6.07 -0.49 -7.60
N GLU A 12 6.95 -1.39 -7.16
CA GLU A 12 8.33 -1.45 -7.61
C GLU A 12 8.63 -2.85 -8.12
N LYS A 13 9.48 -2.91 -9.14
CA LYS A 13 9.98 -4.20 -9.63
C LYS A 13 11.16 -4.64 -8.78
N ASP A 14 11.11 -5.88 -8.33
CA ASP A 14 12.17 -6.48 -7.53
C ASP A 14 12.50 -7.86 -8.13
N GLY A 15 13.53 -7.90 -8.96
CA GLY A 15 13.88 -9.11 -9.71
C GLY A 15 12.75 -9.51 -10.64
N GLN A 16 12.20 -10.69 -10.46
CA GLN A 16 11.07 -11.21 -11.24
C GLN A 16 9.71 -10.89 -10.61
N TRP A 17 9.72 -10.20 -9.47
CA TRP A 17 8.51 -9.89 -8.73
C TRP A 17 8.22 -8.40 -8.78
N TYR A 18 6.97 -8.07 -8.51
CA TYR A 18 6.55 -6.70 -8.26
C TYR A 18 6.08 -6.61 -6.82
N VAL A 19 6.57 -5.61 -6.11
CA VAL A 19 6.18 -5.36 -4.71
C VAL A 19 5.29 -4.13 -4.70
N ALA A 20 4.13 -4.26 -4.07
CA ALA A 20 3.18 -3.16 -3.90
C ALA A 20 3.15 -2.77 -2.42
N HIS A 21 3.32 -1.50 -2.13
CA HIS A 21 3.37 -0.97 -0.78
C HIS A 21 2.32 0.12 -0.60
N CYS A 22 1.57 0.03 0.48
CA CYS A 22 0.60 1.05 0.89
C CYS A 22 1.22 1.87 2.03
N PRO A 23 1.67 3.11 1.75
CA PRO A 23 2.33 3.91 2.78
C PRO A 23 1.41 4.36 3.91
N GLU A 24 0.11 4.52 3.64
CA GLU A 24 -0.84 4.95 4.66
C GLU A 24 -0.95 3.94 5.81
N LEU A 25 -0.76 2.67 5.52
CA LEU A 25 -0.92 1.59 6.50
C LEU A 25 0.37 0.80 6.75
N ASP A 26 1.39 1.06 5.95
CA ASP A 26 2.64 0.30 5.97
C ASP A 26 2.38 -1.20 5.77
N ILE A 27 1.56 -1.50 4.79
CA ILE A 27 1.25 -2.87 4.38
C ILE A 27 1.81 -3.08 2.98
N ALA A 28 2.42 -4.23 2.75
CA ALA A 28 2.99 -4.56 1.46
C ALA A 28 2.54 -5.95 1.01
N SER A 29 2.53 -6.15 -0.29
CA SER A 29 2.27 -7.45 -0.89
C SER A 29 3.07 -7.55 -2.19
N GLN A 30 3.03 -8.69 -2.84
CA GLN A 30 3.80 -8.91 -4.05
C GLN A 30 3.03 -9.77 -5.05
N GLY A 31 3.50 -9.75 -6.29
CA GLY A 31 2.94 -10.57 -7.36
C GLY A 31 3.89 -10.61 -8.54
N LYS A 32 3.55 -11.42 -9.53
CA LYS A 32 4.38 -11.60 -10.72
C LYS A 32 4.13 -10.53 -11.78
N SER A 33 3.15 -9.69 -11.58
CA SER A 33 2.82 -8.56 -12.45
C SER A 33 2.37 -7.40 -11.60
N VAL A 34 2.34 -6.20 -12.19
CA VAL A 34 1.81 -5.01 -11.52
C VAL A 34 0.37 -5.24 -11.09
N LYS A 35 -0.43 -5.81 -12.00
CA LYS A 35 -1.84 -6.11 -11.72
C LYS A 35 -2.01 -7.06 -10.54
N GLU A 36 -1.21 -8.12 -10.52
CA GLU A 36 -1.27 -9.12 -9.45
C GLU A 36 -0.80 -8.55 -8.11
N ALA A 37 0.30 -7.81 -8.11
CA ALA A 37 0.80 -7.17 -6.88
C ALA A 37 -0.22 -6.20 -6.31
N ARG A 38 -0.87 -5.42 -7.17
CA ARG A 38 -1.91 -4.47 -6.77
C ARG A 38 -3.12 -5.19 -6.20
N LYS A 39 -3.56 -6.27 -6.85
CA LYS A 39 -4.68 -7.08 -6.38
C LYS A 39 -4.38 -7.68 -5.00
N ASN A 40 -3.18 -8.24 -4.84
CA ASN A 40 -2.77 -8.86 -3.59
C ASN A 40 -2.66 -7.83 -2.47
N LEU A 41 -2.17 -6.63 -2.76
CA LEU A 41 -2.16 -5.54 -1.79
C LEU A 41 -3.58 -5.16 -1.36
N LYS A 42 -4.50 -5.06 -2.29
CA LYS A 42 -5.90 -4.77 -2.01
C LYS A 42 -6.49 -5.79 -1.03
N GLU A 43 -6.23 -7.05 -1.28
CA GLU A 43 -6.70 -8.14 -0.41
C GLU A 43 -6.06 -8.06 0.98
N ALA A 44 -4.78 -7.77 1.04
CA ALA A 44 -4.06 -7.62 2.32
C ALA A 44 -4.63 -6.48 3.15
N ILE A 45 -4.93 -5.35 2.52
CA ILE A 45 -5.54 -4.19 3.20
C ILE A 45 -6.94 -4.56 3.69
N ALA A 46 -7.74 -5.22 2.86
CA ALA A 46 -9.09 -5.65 3.25
C ALA A 46 -9.05 -6.58 4.45
N LEU A 47 -8.12 -7.53 4.46
CA LEU A 47 -7.93 -8.45 5.58
C LEU A 47 -7.51 -7.73 6.85
N PHE A 48 -6.63 -6.73 6.72
CA PHE A 48 -6.22 -5.93 7.87
C PHE A 48 -7.43 -5.26 8.53
N PHE A 49 -8.27 -4.60 7.74
CA PHE A 49 -9.46 -3.93 8.28
C PHE A 49 -10.48 -4.91 8.84
N GLN A 50 -10.52 -6.14 8.33
CA GLN A 50 -11.43 -7.18 8.78
C GLN A 50 -11.07 -7.70 10.17
N HIS A 51 -9.78 -7.77 10.49
CA HIS A 51 -9.28 -8.42 11.69
C HIS A 51 -8.68 -7.47 12.73
N ALA A 52 -8.30 -6.27 12.32
CA ALA A 52 -7.67 -5.32 13.24
C ALA A 52 -8.70 -4.65 14.14
N SER A 53 -8.32 -4.41 15.39
CA SER A 53 -9.14 -3.63 16.32
C SER A 53 -9.13 -2.15 15.92
N PRO A 54 -10.10 -1.36 16.39
CA PRO A 54 -10.07 0.09 16.15
C PRO A 54 -8.78 0.77 16.59
N SER A 55 -8.18 0.34 17.69
CA SER A 55 -6.91 0.91 18.16
C SER A 55 -5.74 0.53 17.26
N GLU A 56 -5.72 -0.69 16.73
CA GLU A 56 -4.70 -1.10 15.77
C GLU A 56 -4.80 -0.29 14.47
N ILE A 57 -6.01 -0.06 13.99
CA ILE A 57 -6.25 0.75 12.81
C ILE A 57 -5.75 2.18 13.04
N ALA A 58 -6.11 2.78 14.18
CA ALA A 58 -5.69 4.13 14.52
C ALA A 58 -4.17 4.25 14.63
N ASN A 59 -3.52 3.25 15.24
CA ASN A 59 -2.06 3.26 15.41
C ASN A 59 -1.32 3.07 14.09
N ARG A 60 -1.92 2.30 13.17
CA ARG A 60 -1.31 1.99 11.88
C ARG A 60 -1.53 3.09 10.85
N MET A 61 -2.67 3.75 10.91
CA MET A 61 -3.09 4.72 9.90
C MET A 61 -2.29 6.01 10.02
N HIS A 62 -1.59 6.38 8.95
CA HIS A 62 -0.96 7.69 8.85
C HIS A 62 -2.01 8.70 8.41
N SER A 63 -2.04 9.85 9.07
CA SER A 63 -3.06 10.88 8.81
C SER A 63 -2.93 11.49 7.42
N GLU A 64 -1.70 11.63 6.94
CA GLU A 64 -1.45 12.22 5.63
C GLU A 64 -0.18 11.62 5.04
N VAL A 65 -0.28 11.16 3.80
CA VAL A 65 0.86 10.67 3.03
C VAL A 65 0.86 11.39 1.69
N ILE A 66 1.98 12.03 1.38
CA ILE A 66 2.15 12.76 0.13
C ILE A 66 3.22 12.05 -0.69
N VAL A 67 2.85 11.65 -1.91
CA VAL A 67 3.79 11.05 -2.85
C VAL A 67 4.09 12.07 -3.93
N THR A 68 5.35 12.41 -4.09
CA THR A 68 5.76 13.42 -5.04
C THR A 68 7.07 13.04 -5.69
N GLN A 69 7.38 13.68 -6.79
CA GLN A 69 8.66 13.52 -7.48
C GLN A 69 9.48 14.77 -7.29
N MET A 70 10.81 14.62 -7.32
CA MET A 70 11.72 15.74 -7.23
C MET A 70 12.86 15.54 -8.21
N VAL A 71 13.43 16.64 -8.66
CA VAL A 71 14.58 16.63 -9.55
C VAL A 71 15.83 16.88 -8.74
N VAL A 72 16.80 15.99 -8.85
CA VAL A 72 18.04 16.05 -8.07
C VAL A 72 19.23 15.96 -9.03
N PRO A 73 20.16 16.91 -8.99
CA PRO A 73 21.40 16.77 -9.76
C PRO A 73 22.29 15.69 -9.12
N ILE A 74 22.77 14.77 -9.92
CA ILE A 74 23.57 13.64 -9.42
C ILE A 74 24.99 13.59 -9.98
N GLY A 75 25.47 14.68 -10.47
CA GLY A 75 26.81 14.79 -10.98
C GLY A 75 26.85 15.20 -12.40
#